data_500fb3a92a205b740f39d9bfaa4063fd
#
_entry.id   500fb3a92a205b740f39d9bfaa4063fd
#
_cell.length_a   1.000
_cell.length_b   1.000
_cell.length_c   1.000
_cell.angle_alpha   90.00
_cell.angle_beta   90.00
_cell.angle_gamma   90.00
#
_symmetry.space_group_name_H-M   'P 1'
#
loop_
_entity.id
_entity.type
_entity.pdbx_description
1 polymer ?
#
loop_
_entity_poly.entity_id
_entity_poly.type
_entity_poly.pdbx_seq_one_letter_code
_entity_poly.pdbx_strand_id
1 'polypeptide(L)'
;MLSITLIDLPGLTKIAVGDQPADIGEQIKDMIMTYICRDTCLILAVTPANTDLATSDALQLARSADPEGELDTARLGVISIKFSFSGLRTIGVLTKLDLMDDGTDAKDILENKLLPLRRGYVGIVNRSQKDIDGRKDIKAAQASERKFFLSHPSYRHIADRCGSAWLQKQLNTQLTNHIRDSLPSLRDRLQRQMLGLEKEVEQYKYFQPNDPSIKTKAMLQMVQQLQQDFERAIEGSGTAAVNTMELSGGAKINRLFHERFPYEIVRMEFDEKELRKEIAFAIRNIHGKFVE
;
A
#
# COMPACT_ATOMS: atom_id res chain seq x y z
N MET A 1 21.87 -19.13 -10.89
CA MET A 1 20.66 -19.24 -10.07
C MET A 1 20.46 -17.89 -9.38
N LEU A 2 19.32 -17.28 -9.52
CA LEU A 2 19.00 -16.06 -8.78
C LEU A 2 18.74 -16.43 -7.30
N SER A 3 19.29 -15.63 -6.39
CA SER A 3 18.96 -15.73 -4.97
C SER A 3 17.57 -15.13 -4.75
N ILE A 4 16.70 -15.87 -4.06
CA ILE A 4 15.34 -15.44 -3.70
C ILE A 4 15.35 -15.04 -2.23
N THR A 5 14.84 -13.86 -1.93
CA THR A 5 14.56 -13.43 -0.57
C THR A 5 13.07 -13.65 -0.29
N LEU A 6 12.76 -14.46 0.71
CA LEU A 6 11.43 -14.67 1.24
C LEU A 6 11.28 -13.86 2.52
N ILE A 7 10.21 -13.07 2.60
CA ILE A 7 9.84 -12.33 3.80
C ILE A 7 8.70 -13.10 4.45
N ASP A 8 8.97 -13.70 5.61
CA ASP A 8 7.94 -14.35 6.42
C ASP A 8 7.28 -13.29 7.29
N LEU A 9 5.96 -13.16 7.16
CA LEU A 9 5.15 -12.16 7.85
C LEU A 9 4.37 -12.82 8.99
N PRO A 10 4.04 -12.09 10.06
CA PRO A 10 3.24 -12.62 11.15
C PRO A 10 1.92 -13.22 10.65
N GLY A 11 1.46 -14.29 11.30
CA GLY A 11 0.15 -14.88 11.03
C GLY A 11 -0.97 -13.89 11.35
N LEU A 12 -2.01 -13.89 10.51
CA LEU A 12 -3.19 -13.08 10.72
C LEU A 12 -3.94 -13.53 11.98
N THR A 13 -4.06 -12.62 12.94
CA THR A 13 -4.74 -12.86 14.21
C THR A 13 -5.96 -11.95 14.28
N LYS A 14 -7.14 -12.51 14.54
CA LYS A 14 -8.40 -11.75 14.69
C LYS A 14 -8.69 -11.38 16.14
N ILE A 15 -8.14 -12.15 17.07
CA ILE A 15 -8.42 -12.00 18.49
C ILE A 15 -7.08 -11.92 19.23
N ALA A 16 -6.94 -10.93 20.09
CA ALA A 16 -5.78 -10.80 20.96
C ALA A 16 -5.74 -11.96 21.98
N VAL A 17 -4.56 -12.54 22.21
CA VAL A 17 -4.36 -13.65 23.16
C VAL A 17 -3.28 -13.27 24.16
N GLY A 18 -3.55 -13.49 25.45
CA GLY A 18 -2.59 -13.18 26.53
C GLY A 18 -2.32 -11.67 26.64
N ASP A 19 -1.06 -11.29 26.65
CA ASP A 19 -0.60 -9.89 26.82
C ASP A 19 -0.62 -9.06 25.52
N GLN A 20 -1.25 -9.55 24.46
CA GLN A 20 -1.32 -8.84 23.18
C GLN A 20 -2.29 -7.64 23.27
N PRO A 21 -1.97 -6.50 22.60
CA PRO A 21 -2.86 -5.36 22.55
C PRO A 21 -4.16 -5.71 21.83
N ALA A 22 -5.25 -5.06 22.19
CA ALA A 22 -6.58 -5.32 21.62
C ALA A 22 -6.68 -5.09 20.10
N ASP A 23 -5.83 -4.22 19.57
CA ASP A 23 -5.74 -3.83 18.16
C ASP A 23 -4.67 -4.63 17.37
N ILE A 24 -4.15 -5.73 17.94
CA ILE A 24 -3.08 -6.54 17.31
C ILE A 24 -3.41 -6.96 15.88
N GLY A 25 -4.68 -7.24 15.59
CA GLY A 25 -5.12 -7.63 14.25
C GLY A 25 -4.93 -6.52 13.22
N GLU A 26 -5.20 -5.26 13.59
CA GLU A 26 -4.99 -4.10 12.73
C GLU A 26 -3.50 -3.81 12.55
N GLN A 27 -2.71 -3.86 13.62
CA GLN A 27 -1.26 -3.67 13.56
C GLN A 27 -0.58 -4.69 12.65
N ILE A 28 -0.96 -5.97 12.74
CA ILE A 28 -0.45 -7.02 11.86
C ILE A 28 -0.86 -6.77 10.41
N LYS A 29 -2.11 -6.39 10.18
CA LYS A 29 -2.61 -6.07 8.84
C LYS A 29 -1.84 -4.91 8.21
N ASP A 30 -1.62 -3.83 8.94
CA ASP A 30 -0.87 -2.67 8.45
C ASP A 30 0.58 -3.02 8.15
N MET A 31 1.22 -3.84 9.00
CA MET A 31 2.55 -4.36 8.75
C MET A 31 2.60 -5.17 7.46
N ILE A 32 1.66 -6.09 7.25
CA ILE A 32 1.58 -6.91 6.04
C ILE A 32 1.38 -6.02 4.81
N MET A 33 0.44 -5.05 4.87
CA MET A 33 0.15 -4.13 3.77
C MET A 33 1.37 -3.30 3.37
N THR A 34 2.26 -2.94 4.30
CA THR A 34 3.51 -2.23 4.01
C THR A 34 4.39 -2.98 2.99
N TYR A 35 4.34 -4.31 2.99
CA TYR A 35 5.12 -5.14 2.07
C TYR A 35 4.33 -5.51 0.81
N ILE A 36 3.10 -5.98 0.95
CA ILE A 36 2.33 -6.53 -0.18
C ILE A 36 1.79 -5.46 -1.14
N CYS A 37 1.65 -4.21 -0.70
CA CYS A 37 1.27 -3.09 -1.58
C CYS A 37 2.37 -2.65 -2.55
N ARG A 38 3.60 -3.13 -2.37
CA ARG A 38 4.71 -2.76 -3.27
C ARG A 38 4.59 -3.52 -4.59
N ASP A 39 4.53 -2.82 -5.70
CA ASP A 39 4.42 -3.41 -7.04
C ASP A 39 5.60 -4.33 -7.39
N THR A 40 6.75 -4.13 -6.74
CA THR A 40 7.96 -4.94 -6.93
C THR A 40 7.94 -6.27 -6.18
N CYS A 41 6.96 -6.51 -5.30
CA CYS A 41 6.84 -7.72 -4.51
C CYS A 41 5.86 -8.71 -5.16
N LEU A 42 6.21 -9.98 -5.17
CA LEU A 42 5.27 -11.07 -5.40
C LEU A 42 4.62 -11.46 -4.08
N ILE A 43 3.36 -11.79 -4.12
CA ILE A 43 2.55 -12.20 -2.96
C ILE A 43 2.41 -13.71 -2.99
N LEU A 44 2.78 -14.37 -1.88
CA LEU A 44 2.56 -15.79 -1.69
C LEU A 44 1.40 -15.98 -0.71
N ALA A 45 0.21 -16.28 -1.23
CA ALA A 45 -0.98 -16.49 -0.43
C ALA A 45 -1.07 -17.95 0.01
N VAL A 46 -0.64 -18.22 1.25
CA VAL A 46 -0.63 -19.58 1.82
C VAL A 46 -1.92 -19.85 2.57
N THR A 47 -2.65 -20.89 2.13
CA THR A 47 -3.95 -21.26 2.70
C THR A 47 -3.99 -22.76 2.98
N PRO A 48 -4.51 -23.21 4.13
CA PRO A 48 -4.76 -24.62 4.38
C PRO A 48 -5.89 -25.15 3.47
N ALA A 49 -5.71 -26.32 2.87
CA ALA A 49 -6.70 -26.91 1.96
C ALA A 49 -7.96 -27.43 2.68
N ASN A 50 -7.85 -27.73 3.97
CA ASN A 50 -8.95 -28.22 4.81
C ASN A 50 -9.85 -27.10 5.34
N THR A 51 -9.73 -25.87 4.84
CA THR A 51 -10.60 -24.73 5.16
C THR A 51 -11.22 -24.19 3.88
N ASP A 52 -12.35 -23.50 4.01
CA ASP A 52 -12.99 -22.88 2.85
C ASP A 52 -12.09 -21.78 2.28
N LEU A 53 -11.77 -21.89 1.00
CA LEU A 53 -10.93 -20.94 0.28
C LEU A 53 -11.52 -19.53 0.25
N ALA A 54 -12.85 -19.40 0.22
CA ALA A 54 -13.54 -18.12 0.20
C ALA A 54 -13.32 -17.32 1.50
N THR A 55 -13.06 -18.01 2.60
CA THR A 55 -12.79 -17.40 3.92
C THR A 55 -11.31 -17.18 4.20
N SER A 56 -10.43 -17.49 3.25
CA SER A 56 -8.99 -17.33 3.41
C SER A 56 -8.59 -15.87 3.59
N ASP A 57 -8.12 -15.54 4.78
CA ASP A 57 -7.61 -14.18 5.09
C ASP A 57 -6.42 -13.79 4.21
N ALA A 58 -5.54 -14.76 3.88
CA ALA A 58 -4.40 -14.54 3.00
C ALA A 58 -4.83 -14.12 1.58
N LEU A 59 -5.84 -14.79 1.02
CA LEU A 59 -6.39 -14.44 -0.30
C LEU A 59 -7.18 -13.12 -0.26
N GLN A 60 -7.89 -12.83 0.83
CA GLN A 60 -8.59 -11.55 0.99
C GLN A 60 -7.63 -10.37 1.04
N LEU A 61 -6.52 -10.48 1.80
CA LEU A 61 -5.49 -9.45 1.83
C LEU A 61 -4.75 -9.33 0.49
N ALA A 62 -4.41 -10.44 -0.13
CA ALA A 62 -3.80 -10.44 -1.46
C ALA A 62 -4.70 -9.72 -2.47
N ARG A 63 -6.01 -9.94 -2.43
CA ARG A 63 -6.99 -9.25 -3.28
C ARG A 63 -7.04 -7.74 -3.03
N SER A 64 -6.91 -7.29 -1.79
CA SER A 64 -6.91 -5.86 -1.48
C SER A 64 -5.63 -5.15 -1.93
N ALA A 65 -4.49 -5.86 -1.96
CA ALA A 65 -3.19 -5.32 -2.34
C ALA A 65 -2.85 -5.49 -3.84
N ASP A 66 -3.49 -6.44 -4.52
CA ASP A 66 -3.30 -6.78 -5.93
C ASP A 66 -4.66 -6.72 -6.65
N PRO A 67 -5.33 -5.54 -6.63
CA PRO A 67 -6.60 -5.36 -7.32
C PRO A 67 -6.41 -5.55 -8.81
N GLU A 68 -7.46 -5.93 -9.51
CA GLU A 68 -7.46 -6.08 -10.96
C GLU A 68 -6.93 -4.83 -11.64
N GLY A 69 -5.91 -4.99 -12.48
CA GLY A 69 -5.71 -4.05 -13.57
C GLY A 69 -7.00 -4.03 -14.39
N GLU A 70 -7.55 -2.86 -14.65
CA GLU A 70 -8.73 -2.66 -15.49
C GLU A 70 -8.62 -3.53 -16.75
N LEU A 71 -9.33 -4.64 -16.75
CA LEU A 71 -9.65 -5.30 -17.99
C LEU A 71 -10.63 -4.35 -18.67
N ASP A 72 -10.21 -3.81 -19.80
CA ASP A 72 -10.95 -2.93 -20.71
C ASP A 72 -12.33 -3.54 -21.00
N THR A 73 -13.27 -3.41 -20.05
CA THR A 73 -14.67 -3.88 -20.16
C THR A 73 -15.45 -3.07 -21.20
N ALA A 74 -14.84 -2.01 -21.75
CA ALA A 74 -15.42 -1.20 -22.80
C ALA A 74 -15.51 -1.94 -24.16
N ARG A 75 -14.82 -3.09 -24.33
CA ARG A 75 -14.81 -3.83 -25.63
C ARG A 75 -15.78 -5.01 -25.72
N LEU A 76 -16.34 -5.46 -24.62
CA LEU A 76 -17.27 -6.59 -24.63
C LEU A 76 -18.53 -6.22 -23.86
N GLY A 77 -19.55 -5.76 -24.58
CA GLY A 77 -20.87 -5.37 -24.10
C GLY A 77 -21.69 -6.45 -23.36
N VAL A 78 -21.08 -7.16 -22.43
CA VAL A 78 -21.71 -8.14 -21.56
C VAL A 78 -21.48 -7.71 -20.12
N ILE A 79 -22.52 -7.16 -19.51
CA ILE A 79 -22.61 -6.93 -18.07
C ILE A 79 -22.67 -8.30 -17.39
N SER A 80 -21.52 -8.90 -17.17
CA SER A 80 -21.36 -10.00 -16.24
C SER A 80 -20.44 -9.51 -15.13
N ILE A 81 -21.04 -9.10 -14.01
CA ILE A 81 -20.36 -8.82 -12.76
C ILE A 81 -19.87 -10.18 -12.22
N LYS A 82 -18.92 -10.77 -12.89
CA LYS A 82 -18.05 -11.79 -12.29
C LYS A 82 -16.90 -11.03 -11.66
N PHE A 83 -16.92 -10.93 -10.36
CA PHE A 83 -15.77 -10.54 -9.55
C PHE A 83 -14.61 -11.49 -9.86
N SER A 84 -13.85 -11.17 -10.88
CA SER A 84 -12.69 -11.94 -11.31
C SER A 84 -11.47 -11.35 -10.62
N PHE A 85 -11.04 -11.95 -9.51
CA PHE A 85 -9.77 -11.65 -8.89
C PHE A 85 -8.68 -12.23 -9.81
N SER A 86 -7.96 -11.40 -10.53
CA SER A 86 -6.94 -11.90 -11.46
C SER A 86 -5.58 -12.13 -10.81
N GLY A 87 -5.29 -11.52 -9.67
CA GLY A 87 -4.07 -11.74 -8.89
C GLY A 87 -2.80 -11.71 -9.73
N LEU A 88 -2.45 -10.54 -10.29
CA LEU A 88 -1.32 -10.40 -11.22
C LEU A 88 0.02 -10.75 -10.58
N ARG A 89 0.16 -10.47 -9.28
CA ARG A 89 1.36 -10.68 -8.47
C ARG A 89 1.20 -11.80 -7.46
N THR A 90 0.00 -12.40 -7.37
CA THR A 90 -0.36 -13.37 -6.34
C THR A 90 -0.19 -14.81 -6.85
N ILE A 91 0.49 -15.63 -6.05
CA ILE A 91 0.64 -17.07 -6.22
C ILE A 91 -0.08 -17.74 -5.06
N GLY A 92 -1.03 -18.61 -5.33
CA GLY A 92 -1.72 -19.40 -4.31
C GLY A 92 -0.91 -20.63 -3.91
N VAL A 93 -0.81 -20.88 -2.61
CA VAL A 93 -0.20 -22.11 -2.09
C VAL A 93 -1.17 -22.80 -1.16
N LEU A 94 -1.52 -24.04 -1.49
CA LEU A 94 -2.37 -24.88 -0.66
C LEU A 94 -1.53 -25.83 0.17
N THR A 95 -1.70 -25.77 1.49
CA THR A 95 -1.02 -26.66 2.45
C THR A 95 -2.01 -27.65 3.04
N LYS A 96 -1.53 -28.64 3.76
CA LYS A 96 -2.36 -29.63 4.50
C LYS A 96 -3.33 -30.43 3.61
N LEU A 97 -2.95 -30.70 2.38
CA LEU A 97 -3.74 -31.53 1.46
C LEU A 97 -3.91 -32.97 1.96
N ASP A 98 -2.99 -33.40 2.80
CA ASP A 98 -3.00 -34.71 3.48
C ASP A 98 -3.97 -34.79 4.67
N LEU A 99 -4.54 -33.67 5.08
CA LEU A 99 -5.49 -33.55 6.19
C LEU A 99 -6.92 -33.25 5.72
N MET A 100 -7.19 -33.38 4.43
CA MET A 100 -8.55 -33.27 3.90
C MET A 100 -9.37 -34.51 4.24
N ASP A 101 -10.67 -34.31 4.46
CA ASP A 101 -11.60 -35.41 4.76
C ASP A 101 -11.76 -36.33 3.57
N ASP A 102 -12.03 -37.63 3.85
CA ASP A 102 -12.28 -38.63 2.83
C ASP A 102 -13.46 -38.23 1.93
N GLY A 103 -13.21 -38.21 0.63
CA GLY A 103 -14.21 -37.79 -0.36
C GLY A 103 -14.19 -36.30 -0.71
N THR A 104 -13.34 -35.49 -0.07
CA THR A 104 -13.08 -34.11 -0.46
C THR A 104 -11.72 -33.98 -1.11
N ASP A 105 -11.60 -33.09 -2.10
CA ASP A 105 -10.31 -32.78 -2.73
C ASP A 105 -10.20 -31.31 -3.12
N ALA A 106 -8.97 -30.86 -3.30
CA ALA A 106 -8.67 -29.50 -3.75
C ALA A 106 -8.33 -29.43 -5.25
N LYS A 107 -8.77 -30.41 -6.04
CA LYS A 107 -8.44 -30.53 -7.47
C LYS A 107 -8.85 -29.28 -8.26
N ASP A 108 -10.09 -28.84 -8.10
CA ASP A 108 -10.60 -27.70 -8.87
C ASP A 108 -9.90 -26.38 -8.50
N ILE A 109 -9.39 -26.26 -7.28
CA ILE A 109 -8.56 -25.13 -6.86
C ILE A 109 -7.20 -25.21 -7.52
N LEU A 110 -6.53 -26.37 -7.44
CA LEU A 110 -5.21 -26.59 -8.04
C LEU A 110 -5.22 -26.48 -9.56
N GLU A 111 -6.34 -26.84 -10.20
CA GLU A 111 -6.59 -26.65 -11.63
C GLU A 111 -7.00 -25.20 -11.97
N ASN A 112 -7.02 -24.30 -10.98
CA ASN A 112 -7.34 -22.90 -11.16
C ASN A 112 -8.76 -22.60 -11.66
N LYS A 113 -9.72 -23.47 -11.34
CA LYS A 113 -11.14 -23.34 -11.73
C LYS A 113 -11.94 -22.53 -10.72
N LEU A 114 -11.65 -22.72 -9.42
CA LEU A 114 -12.21 -21.94 -8.32
C LEU A 114 -11.27 -20.79 -7.98
N LEU A 115 -11.76 -19.54 -7.94
CA LEU A 115 -10.98 -18.34 -7.68
C LEU A 115 -9.69 -18.26 -8.53
N PRO A 116 -9.79 -18.12 -9.85
CA PRO A 116 -8.64 -18.21 -10.74
C PRO A 116 -7.62 -17.09 -10.44
N LEU A 117 -6.36 -17.47 -10.26
CA LEU A 117 -5.22 -16.57 -10.16
C LEU A 117 -4.42 -16.62 -11.45
N ARG A 118 -3.91 -15.48 -11.91
CA ARG A 118 -3.06 -15.46 -13.13
C ARG A 118 -1.81 -16.35 -12.99
N ARG A 119 -1.27 -16.44 -11.77
CA ARG A 119 -0.08 -17.25 -11.47
C ARG A 119 -0.41 -18.63 -10.96
N GLY A 120 -1.71 -18.95 -10.80
CA GLY A 120 -2.21 -20.26 -10.40
C GLY A 120 -1.93 -20.63 -8.94
N TYR A 121 -2.19 -21.92 -8.66
CA TYR A 121 -2.03 -22.51 -7.34
C TYR A 121 -1.01 -23.64 -7.37
N VAL A 122 -0.31 -23.82 -6.25
CA VAL A 122 0.60 -24.94 -6.02
C VAL A 122 0.22 -25.65 -4.73
N GLY A 123 0.00 -26.94 -4.80
CA GLY A 123 -0.25 -27.78 -3.63
C GLY A 123 1.05 -28.26 -3.01
N ILE A 124 1.17 -28.21 -1.70
CA ILE A 124 2.33 -28.72 -0.94
C ILE A 124 1.86 -29.53 0.27
N VAL A 125 2.66 -30.53 0.65
CA VAL A 125 2.47 -31.31 1.87
C VAL A 125 3.71 -31.18 2.73
N ASN A 126 3.58 -30.47 3.84
CA ASN A 126 4.66 -30.25 4.78
C ASN A 126 4.84 -31.42 5.76
N ARG A 127 5.97 -31.46 6.44
CA ARG A 127 6.23 -32.40 7.54
C ARG A 127 5.19 -32.23 8.64
N SER A 128 4.69 -33.34 9.18
CA SER A 128 3.88 -33.33 10.39
C SER A 128 4.71 -32.97 11.62
N GLN A 129 4.07 -32.58 12.72
CA GLN A 129 4.78 -32.32 14.00
C GLN A 129 5.59 -33.55 14.42
N LYS A 130 5.05 -34.75 14.25
CA LYS A 130 5.74 -36.02 14.54
C LYS A 130 7.00 -36.22 13.67
N ASP A 131 6.97 -35.79 12.40
CA ASP A 131 8.14 -35.86 11.52
C ASP A 131 9.21 -34.84 11.93
N ILE A 132 8.81 -33.68 12.45
CA ILE A 132 9.72 -32.66 12.96
C ILE A 132 10.39 -33.13 14.24
N ASP A 133 9.61 -33.63 15.19
CA ASP A 133 10.12 -34.15 16.46
C ASP A 133 11.05 -35.38 16.22
N GLY A 134 10.71 -36.19 15.23
CA GLY A 134 11.53 -37.31 14.76
C GLY A 134 12.73 -36.91 13.89
N ARG A 135 13.00 -35.62 13.70
CA ARG A 135 14.11 -35.08 12.87
C ARG A 135 14.18 -35.68 11.47
N LYS A 136 13.03 -35.93 10.84
CA LYS A 136 12.97 -36.44 9.47
C LYS A 136 13.71 -35.52 8.52
N ASP A 137 14.61 -36.07 7.71
CA ASP A 137 15.39 -35.31 6.73
C ASP A 137 14.49 -34.67 5.65
N ILE A 138 14.93 -33.50 5.16
CA ILE A 138 14.19 -32.72 4.16
C ILE A 138 14.02 -33.53 2.86
N LYS A 139 15.05 -34.25 2.41
CA LYS A 139 14.97 -35.09 1.21
C LYS A 139 13.96 -36.23 1.37
N ALA A 140 13.93 -36.83 2.54
CA ALA A 140 12.96 -37.86 2.87
C ALA A 140 11.52 -37.33 2.93
N ALA A 141 11.36 -36.07 3.43
CA ALA A 141 10.08 -35.39 3.43
C ALA A 141 9.59 -35.07 2.01
N GLN A 142 10.45 -34.56 1.15
CA GLN A 142 10.14 -34.31 -0.27
C GLN A 142 9.79 -35.61 -1.04
N ALA A 143 10.48 -36.69 -0.74
CA ALA A 143 10.14 -38.02 -1.33
C ALA A 143 8.76 -38.48 -0.87
N SER A 144 8.42 -38.30 0.40
CA SER A 144 7.08 -38.62 0.94
C SER A 144 6.00 -37.73 0.33
N GLU A 145 6.23 -36.44 0.19
CA GLU A 145 5.34 -35.47 -0.47
C GLU A 145 5.07 -35.91 -1.92
N ARG A 146 6.12 -36.24 -2.68
CA ARG A 146 5.99 -36.66 -4.06
C ARG A 146 5.20 -37.99 -4.16
N LYS A 147 5.46 -38.94 -3.24
CA LYS A 147 4.71 -40.19 -3.17
C LYS A 147 3.22 -39.93 -2.92
N PHE A 148 2.87 -39.01 -2.02
CA PHE A 148 1.49 -38.58 -1.76
C PHE A 148 0.79 -38.14 -3.04
N PHE A 149 1.35 -37.17 -3.77
CA PHE A 149 0.74 -36.68 -4.99
C PHE A 149 0.60 -37.75 -6.09
N LEU A 150 1.57 -38.63 -6.23
CA LEU A 150 1.52 -39.71 -7.21
C LEU A 150 0.51 -40.81 -6.85
N SER A 151 0.29 -41.09 -5.57
CA SER A 151 -0.62 -42.11 -5.11
C SER A 151 -2.07 -41.67 -5.01
N HIS A 152 -2.31 -40.33 -4.83
CA HIS A 152 -3.67 -39.82 -4.64
C HIS A 152 -4.43 -39.74 -5.98
N PRO A 153 -5.63 -40.35 -6.08
CA PRO A 153 -6.39 -40.41 -7.34
C PRO A 153 -6.65 -39.04 -7.96
N SER A 154 -7.05 -38.04 -7.15
CA SER A 154 -7.42 -36.71 -7.60
C SER A 154 -6.21 -35.85 -8.01
N TYR A 155 -5.00 -36.14 -7.50
CA TYR A 155 -3.82 -35.27 -7.73
C TYR A 155 -2.78 -35.89 -8.65
N ARG A 156 -2.90 -37.20 -8.98
CA ARG A 156 -1.91 -37.92 -9.79
C ARG A 156 -1.62 -37.23 -11.13
N HIS A 157 -2.62 -36.69 -11.80
CA HIS A 157 -2.48 -36.05 -13.11
C HIS A 157 -1.79 -34.69 -13.06
N ILE A 158 -1.76 -34.02 -11.88
CA ILE A 158 -1.10 -32.74 -11.63
C ILE A 158 0.13 -32.89 -10.73
N ALA A 159 0.54 -34.08 -10.38
CA ALA A 159 1.64 -34.35 -9.44
C ALA A 159 2.95 -33.66 -9.82
N ASP A 160 3.23 -33.49 -11.13
CA ASP A 160 4.42 -32.81 -11.63
C ASP A 160 4.37 -31.28 -11.39
N ARG A 161 3.19 -30.71 -11.08
CA ARG A 161 2.97 -29.30 -10.78
C ARG A 161 2.71 -29.06 -9.29
N CYS A 162 2.96 -30.04 -8.46
CA CYS A 162 2.78 -29.97 -7.02
C CYS A 162 4.08 -30.26 -6.29
N GLY A 163 4.07 -29.95 -4.99
CA GLY A 163 5.19 -30.21 -4.10
C GLY A 163 6.15 -29.04 -3.96
N SER A 164 6.89 -29.08 -2.86
CA SER A 164 7.83 -28.03 -2.44
C SER A 164 8.95 -27.78 -3.47
N ALA A 165 9.43 -28.83 -4.13
CA ALA A 165 10.44 -28.72 -5.18
C ALA A 165 9.92 -27.98 -6.42
N TRP A 166 8.67 -28.24 -6.83
CA TRP A 166 8.02 -27.52 -7.90
C TRP A 166 7.76 -26.06 -7.52
N LEU A 167 7.27 -25.81 -6.30
CA LEU A 167 7.04 -24.46 -5.78
C LEU A 167 8.33 -23.62 -5.85
N GLN A 168 9.46 -24.17 -5.39
CA GLN A 168 10.75 -23.49 -5.45
C GLN A 168 11.13 -23.09 -6.88
N LYS A 169 10.96 -24.00 -7.84
CA LYS A 169 11.24 -23.74 -9.26
C LYS A 169 10.31 -22.67 -9.82
N GLN A 170 9.03 -22.77 -9.47
CA GLN A 170 8.00 -21.84 -9.93
C GLN A 170 8.23 -20.42 -9.37
N LEU A 171 8.54 -20.29 -8.08
CA LEU A 171 8.86 -19.00 -7.47
C LEU A 171 10.06 -18.34 -8.16
N ASN A 172 11.11 -19.09 -8.43
CA ASN A 172 12.29 -18.55 -9.13
C ASN A 172 11.94 -18.05 -10.53
N THR A 173 11.18 -18.82 -11.29
CA THR A 173 10.74 -18.45 -12.65
C THR A 173 9.83 -17.22 -12.60
N GLN A 174 8.86 -17.21 -11.72
CA GLN A 174 7.89 -16.10 -11.59
C GLN A 174 8.55 -14.81 -11.11
N LEU A 175 9.50 -14.90 -10.17
CA LEU A 175 10.26 -13.73 -9.72
C LEU A 175 11.13 -13.18 -10.85
N THR A 176 11.81 -14.04 -11.61
CA THR A 176 12.63 -13.63 -12.75
C THR A 176 11.80 -12.90 -13.81
N ASN A 177 10.62 -13.42 -14.12
CA ASN A 177 9.71 -12.81 -15.07
C ASN A 177 9.18 -11.48 -14.54
N HIS A 178 8.77 -11.42 -13.28
CA HIS A 178 8.27 -10.20 -12.65
C HIS A 178 9.33 -9.09 -12.62
N ILE A 179 10.59 -9.42 -12.30
CA ILE A 179 11.70 -8.48 -12.37
C ILE A 179 11.86 -7.97 -13.81
N ARG A 180 11.87 -8.86 -14.80
CA ARG A 180 12.01 -8.50 -16.22
C ARG A 180 10.90 -7.55 -16.67
N ASP A 181 9.66 -7.82 -16.25
CA ASP A 181 8.49 -7.03 -16.63
C ASP A 181 8.44 -5.67 -15.91
N SER A 182 8.95 -5.59 -14.67
CA SER A 182 8.93 -4.38 -13.85
C SER A 182 10.14 -3.45 -14.05
N LEU A 183 11.28 -3.97 -14.53
CA LEU A 183 12.50 -3.19 -14.74
C LEU A 183 12.32 -1.98 -15.67
N PRO A 184 11.63 -2.06 -16.82
CA PRO A 184 11.45 -0.91 -17.71
C PRO A 184 10.72 0.24 -17.02
N SER A 185 9.61 -0.03 -16.34
CA SER A 185 8.83 0.99 -15.65
C SER A 185 9.61 1.64 -14.49
N LEU A 186 10.39 0.85 -13.75
CA LEU A 186 11.27 1.35 -12.70
C LEU A 186 12.37 2.25 -13.28
N ARG A 187 13.01 1.84 -14.37
CA ARG A 187 14.01 2.64 -15.09
C ARG A 187 13.44 3.99 -15.53
N ASP A 188 12.25 3.97 -16.15
CA ASP A 188 11.60 5.18 -16.63
C ASP A 188 11.22 6.13 -15.49
N ARG A 189 10.81 5.58 -14.35
CA ARG A 189 10.52 6.37 -13.14
C ARG A 189 11.80 7.02 -12.60
N LEU A 190 12.88 6.25 -12.44
CA LEU A 190 14.16 6.77 -11.99
C LEU A 190 14.73 7.83 -12.94
N GLN A 191 14.60 7.62 -14.24
CA GLN A 191 15.06 8.56 -15.26
C GLN A 191 14.30 9.89 -15.19
N ARG A 192 12.97 9.84 -14.97
CA ARG A 192 12.15 11.05 -14.74
C ARG A 192 12.53 11.78 -13.45
N GLN A 193 12.81 11.04 -12.38
CA GLN A 193 13.28 11.64 -11.12
C GLN A 193 14.65 12.29 -11.28
N MET A 194 15.58 11.62 -11.96
CA MET A 194 16.91 12.16 -12.26
C MET A 194 16.83 13.45 -13.06
N LEU A 195 16.04 13.49 -14.15
CA LEU A 195 15.83 14.71 -14.94
C LEU A 195 15.18 15.84 -14.12
N GLY A 196 14.29 15.51 -13.20
CA GLY A 196 13.71 16.50 -12.26
C GLY A 196 14.77 17.12 -11.36
N LEU A 197 15.58 16.26 -10.72
CA LEU A 197 16.67 16.70 -9.84
C LEU A 197 17.77 17.45 -10.60
N GLU A 198 18.11 17.04 -11.81
CA GLU A 198 19.06 17.76 -12.67
C GLU A 198 18.59 19.18 -12.97
N LYS A 199 17.28 19.36 -13.28
CA LYS A 199 16.71 20.71 -13.48
C LYS A 199 16.77 21.55 -12.21
N GLU A 200 16.50 20.96 -11.04
CA GLU A 200 16.64 21.65 -9.78
C GLU A 200 18.11 22.06 -9.52
N VAL A 201 19.05 21.15 -9.71
CA VAL A 201 20.49 21.43 -9.55
C VAL A 201 20.96 22.50 -10.54
N GLU A 202 20.44 22.51 -11.77
CA GLU A 202 20.81 23.51 -12.77
C GLU A 202 20.40 24.94 -12.35
N GLN A 203 19.32 25.09 -11.61
CA GLN A 203 18.91 26.38 -11.02
C GLN A 203 19.96 26.89 -10.03
N TYR A 204 20.68 25.98 -9.36
CA TYR A 204 21.73 26.34 -8.38
C TYR A 204 23.14 26.32 -8.95
N LYS A 205 23.35 25.89 -10.24
CA LYS A 205 24.67 25.77 -10.86
C LYS A 205 25.46 27.06 -10.93
N TYR A 206 24.76 28.19 -11.00
CA TYR A 206 25.35 29.51 -11.01
C TYR A 206 25.54 30.12 -9.61
N PHE A 207 25.23 29.33 -8.57
CA PHE A 207 25.41 29.75 -7.18
C PHE A 207 26.89 29.65 -6.78
N GLN A 208 27.69 30.61 -7.19
CA GLN A 208 29.04 30.78 -6.67
C GLN A 208 28.97 31.60 -5.37
N PRO A 209 29.39 31.00 -4.20
CA PRO A 209 29.20 31.63 -2.89
C PRO A 209 29.91 32.99 -2.74
N ASN A 210 30.88 33.32 -3.59
CA ASN A 210 31.74 34.48 -3.46
C ASN A 210 31.43 35.66 -4.39
N ASP A 211 30.46 35.53 -5.30
CA ASP A 211 30.05 36.63 -6.19
C ASP A 211 28.84 37.37 -5.63
N PRO A 212 28.97 38.71 -5.30
CA PRO A 212 27.87 39.49 -4.73
C PRO A 212 26.65 39.59 -5.66
N SER A 213 26.85 39.62 -6.97
CA SER A 213 25.77 39.76 -7.96
C SER A 213 24.91 38.50 -8.02
N ILE A 214 25.56 37.34 -7.88
CA ILE A 214 24.91 36.01 -7.87
C ILE A 214 24.14 35.83 -6.55
N LYS A 215 24.71 36.30 -5.42
CA LYS A 215 24.02 36.26 -4.12
C LYS A 215 22.73 37.08 -4.16
N THR A 216 22.77 38.28 -4.73
CA THR A 216 21.58 39.16 -4.86
C THR A 216 20.52 38.50 -5.75
N LYS A 217 20.91 37.91 -6.87
CA LYS A 217 20.00 37.20 -7.77
C LYS A 217 19.36 35.97 -7.10
N ALA A 218 20.17 35.19 -6.39
CA ALA A 218 19.68 34.02 -5.64
C ALA A 218 18.71 34.44 -4.51
N MET A 219 19.04 35.53 -3.80
CA MET A 219 18.16 36.09 -2.76
C MET A 219 16.81 36.53 -3.34
N LEU A 220 16.82 37.23 -4.49
CA LEU A 220 15.59 37.60 -5.18
C LEU A 220 14.76 36.39 -5.61
N GLN A 221 15.40 35.36 -6.13
CA GLN A 221 14.70 34.12 -6.48
C GLN A 221 14.09 33.42 -5.25
N MET A 222 14.82 33.37 -4.13
CA MET A 222 14.29 32.81 -2.87
C MET A 222 13.09 33.62 -2.35
N VAL A 223 13.13 34.95 -2.42
CA VAL A 223 12.01 35.79 -2.03
C VAL A 223 10.80 35.59 -2.94
N GLN A 224 11.01 35.49 -4.26
CA GLN A 224 9.94 35.22 -5.21
C GLN A 224 9.32 33.82 -4.98
N GLN A 225 10.16 32.83 -4.72
CA GLN A 225 9.67 31.49 -4.39
C GLN A 225 8.86 31.50 -3.10
N LEU A 226 9.37 32.14 -2.07
CA LEU A 226 8.65 32.30 -0.79
C LEU A 226 7.28 32.99 -0.98
N GLN A 227 7.24 34.04 -1.80
CA GLN A 227 5.98 34.73 -2.12
C GLN A 227 4.99 33.74 -2.78
N GLN A 228 5.43 33.01 -3.81
CA GLN A 228 4.58 32.06 -4.51
C GLN A 228 4.08 30.93 -3.59
N ASP A 229 4.96 30.41 -2.76
CA ASP A 229 4.61 29.33 -1.82
C ASP A 229 3.65 29.83 -0.74
N PHE A 230 3.83 31.06 -0.28
CA PHE A 230 2.93 31.72 0.66
C PHE A 230 1.55 31.98 0.05
N GLU A 231 1.48 32.54 -1.16
CA GLU A 231 0.21 32.73 -1.89
C GLU A 231 -0.52 31.40 -2.09
N ARG A 232 0.18 30.36 -2.54
CA ARG A 232 -0.38 29.02 -2.70
C ARG A 232 -0.91 28.43 -1.38
N ALA A 233 -0.17 28.62 -0.30
CA ALA A 233 -0.57 28.13 1.01
C ALA A 233 -1.84 28.82 1.54
N ILE A 234 -2.01 30.12 1.23
CA ILE A 234 -3.20 30.89 1.65
C ILE A 234 -4.38 30.64 0.71
N GLU A 235 -4.17 30.72 -0.60
CA GLU A 235 -5.24 30.61 -1.59
C GLU A 235 -5.70 29.15 -1.81
N GLY A 236 -4.88 28.16 -1.44
CA GLY A 236 -5.18 26.74 -1.64
C GLY A 236 -5.15 26.30 -3.11
N SER A 237 -4.63 27.14 -4.02
CA SER A 237 -4.62 26.94 -5.48
C SER A 237 -3.38 26.19 -6.01
N GLY A 238 -2.85 25.24 -5.27
CA GLY A 238 -1.67 24.45 -5.69
C GLY A 238 -2.03 23.11 -6.30
N THR A 239 -1.28 22.68 -7.34
CA THR A 239 -1.28 21.30 -7.89
C THR A 239 -0.57 20.30 -6.96
N ALA A 240 -0.01 20.73 -5.84
CA ALA A 240 0.44 19.85 -4.78
C ALA A 240 -0.76 19.09 -4.24
N ALA A 241 -0.63 17.78 -4.10
CA ALA A 241 -1.68 16.89 -3.61
C ALA A 241 -2.36 17.51 -2.40
N VAL A 242 -3.59 17.99 -2.59
CA VAL A 242 -4.40 18.55 -1.52
C VAL A 242 -4.62 17.43 -0.53
N ASN A 243 -3.99 17.53 0.63
CA ASN A 243 -4.30 16.60 1.71
C ASN A 243 -5.73 16.90 2.15
N THR A 244 -6.67 16.07 1.71
CA THR A 244 -8.11 16.21 2.01
C THR A 244 -8.42 16.08 3.50
N MET A 245 -7.44 15.63 4.29
CA MET A 245 -7.56 15.48 5.75
C MET A 245 -7.13 16.75 6.52
N GLU A 246 -6.53 17.74 5.85
CA GLU A 246 -6.09 18.98 6.48
C GLU A 246 -6.63 20.21 5.72
N LEU A 247 -7.05 21.21 6.50
CA LEU A 247 -7.45 22.50 5.94
C LEU A 247 -6.23 23.25 5.39
N SER A 248 -6.37 23.90 4.24
CA SER A 248 -5.36 24.85 3.72
C SER A 248 -5.08 25.98 4.70
N GLY A 249 -3.94 26.66 4.57
CA GLY A 249 -3.59 27.78 5.42
C GLY A 249 -4.67 28.87 5.45
N GLY A 250 -5.20 29.24 4.27
CA GLY A 250 -6.29 30.20 4.14
C GLY A 250 -7.59 29.74 4.81
N ALA A 251 -7.94 28.45 4.67
CA ALA A 251 -9.11 27.88 5.33
C ALA A 251 -8.95 27.84 6.86
N LYS A 252 -7.73 27.60 7.37
CA LYS A 252 -7.42 27.68 8.82
C LYS A 252 -7.56 29.10 9.35
N ILE A 253 -7.08 30.09 8.60
CA ILE A 253 -7.21 31.52 8.95
C ILE A 253 -8.69 31.93 8.92
N ASN A 254 -9.42 31.57 7.87
CA ASN A 254 -10.84 31.87 7.73
C ASN A 254 -11.64 31.28 8.91
N ARG A 255 -11.38 30.03 9.26
CA ARG A 255 -12.00 29.36 10.40
C ARG A 255 -11.71 30.10 11.72
N LEU A 256 -10.48 30.58 11.90
CA LEU A 256 -10.12 31.34 13.09
C LEU A 256 -10.98 32.63 13.21
N PHE A 257 -11.14 33.37 12.12
CA PHE A 257 -11.91 34.63 12.12
C PHE A 257 -13.42 34.41 12.20
N HIS A 258 -13.95 33.38 11.58
CA HIS A 258 -15.40 33.14 11.55
C HIS A 258 -15.94 32.33 12.74
N GLU A 259 -15.14 31.44 13.30
CA GLU A 259 -15.61 30.59 14.41
C GLU A 259 -15.03 31.05 15.76
N ARG A 260 -13.72 31.22 15.85
CA ARG A 260 -13.05 31.42 17.13
C ARG A 260 -13.04 32.88 17.57
N PHE A 261 -12.78 33.80 16.66
CA PHE A 261 -12.68 35.22 16.98
C PHE A 261 -14.01 35.82 17.50
N PRO A 262 -15.19 35.58 16.88
CA PRO A 262 -16.46 36.05 17.43
C PRO A 262 -16.75 35.48 18.82
N TYR A 263 -16.39 34.20 19.04
CA TYR A 263 -16.59 33.57 20.33
C TYR A 263 -15.72 34.21 21.44
N GLU A 264 -14.47 34.51 21.13
CA GLU A 264 -13.57 35.18 22.09
C GLU A 264 -14.01 36.62 22.38
N ILE A 265 -14.50 37.36 21.37
CA ILE A 265 -15.05 38.74 21.58
C ILE A 265 -16.23 38.73 22.54
N VAL A 266 -17.15 37.74 22.40
CA VAL A 266 -18.31 37.62 23.29
C VAL A 266 -17.89 37.31 24.74
N ARG A 267 -16.74 36.68 24.93
CA ARG A 267 -16.19 36.34 26.25
C ARG A 267 -15.35 37.44 26.88
N MET A 268 -14.99 38.50 26.13
CA MET A 268 -14.21 39.58 26.66
C MET A 268 -15.08 40.39 27.63
N GLU A 269 -14.64 40.48 28.89
CA GLU A 269 -15.22 41.39 29.87
C GLU A 269 -14.63 42.78 29.60
N PHE A 270 -15.50 43.74 29.26
CA PHE A 270 -15.10 45.11 29.05
C PHE A 270 -15.53 45.97 30.24
N ASP A 271 -14.62 46.83 30.73
CA ASP A 271 -15.04 47.91 31.58
C ASP A 271 -15.80 48.96 30.74
N GLU A 272 -17.10 49.08 31.02
CA GLU A 272 -18.00 49.93 30.22
C GLU A 272 -17.56 51.40 30.16
N LYS A 273 -16.90 51.91 31.20
CA LYS A 273 -16.39 53.30 31.26
C LYS A 273 -15.15 53.48 30.36
N GLU A 274 -14.27 52.49 30.34
CA GLU A 274 -13.05 52.52 29.53
C GLU A 274 -13.39 52.34 28.05
N LEU A 275 -14.27 51.40 27.73
CA LEU A 275 -14.77 51.17 26.38
C LEU A 275 -15.44 52.42 25.79
N ARG A 276 -16.29 53.09 26.56
CA ARG A 276 -16.93 54.36 26.13
C ARG A 276 -15.91 55.47 25.84
N LYS A 277 -14.81 55.58 26.63
CA LYS A 277 -13.73 56.53 26.37
C LYS A 277 -12.98 56.17 25.09
N GLU A 278 -12.66 54.92 24.88
CA GLU A 278 -11.94 54.47 23.66
C GLU A 278 -12.80 54.62 22.42
N ILE A 279 -14.09 54.29 22.47
CA ILE A 279 -15.03 54.52 21.36
C ILE A 279 -15.13 56.02 21.06
N ALA A 280 -15.28 56.88 22.08
CA ALA A 280 -15.34 58.32 21.89
C ALA A 280 -14.03 58.91 21.29
N PHE A 281 -12.88 58.35 21.67
CA PHE A 281 -11.58 58.68 21.09
C PHE A 281 -11.44 58.23 19.65
N ALA A 282 -11.86 56.98 19.34
CA ALA A 282 -11.87 56.44 17.99
C ALA A 282 -12.77 57.25 17.06
N ILE A 283 -13.99 57.59 17.49
CA ILE A 283 -14.94 58.42 16.73
C ILE A 283 -14.34 59.81 16.43
N ARG A 284 -13.61 60.44 17.37
CA ARG A 284 -12.94 61.73 17.14
C ARG A 284 -11.79 61.63 16.16
N ASN A 285 -11.10 60.52 16.08
CA ASN A 285 -9.96 60.27 15.20
C ASN A 285 -10.33 59.67 13.84
N ILE A 286 -11.53 59.16 13.67
CA ILE A 286 -12.04 58.77 12.38
C ILE A 286 -12.38 60.04 11.61
N HIS A 287 -11.39 60.60 10.89
CA HIS A 287 -11.66 61.55 9.83
C HIS A 287 -12.36 60.83 8.71
N GLY A 288 -13.70 60.92 8.71
CA GLY A 288 -14.57 60.21 7.84
C GLY A 288 -14.28 60.47 6.38
N LYS A 289 -13.98 59.41 5.67
CA LYS A 289 -14.52 59.18 4.33
C LYS A 289 -15.50 58.01 4.46
N PHE A 290 -16.69 58.31 4.93
CA PHE A 290 -17.86 57.55 4.49
C PHE A 290 -18.12 57.99 3.06
N VAL A 291 -17.74 57.21 2.08
CA VAL A 291 -18.24 57.29 0.73
C VAL A 291 -19.57 56.55 0.78
N GLU A 292 -20.61 57.23 0.32
CA GLU A 292 -21.97 56.74 0.11
C GLU A 292 -22.02 55.37 -0.59
#